data_a6b8b05092917bc04e1929aeffd3056d
#
_entry.id   a6b8b05092917bc04e1929aeffd3056d
#
_cell.length_a   1.000
_cell.length_b   1.000
_cell.length_c   1.000
_cell.angle_alpha   90.00
_cell.angle_beta   90.00
_cell.angle_gamma   90.00
#
_symmetry.space_group_name_H-M   'P 1'
#
loop_
_entity.id
_entity.type
_entity.pdbx_description
1 polymer ?
#
loop_
_entity_poly.entity_id
_entity_poly.type
_entity_poly.pdbx_seq_one_letter_code
_entity_poly.pdbx_strand_id
1 'polypeptide(L)'
;RGAALSKARKKAADDLQKRVQEELRQLDMPKVQFVTDFAPSSGQDGMDDTGMDQVQFLMSANLGEALKPIQKVASGGELARIMLALKNVLAEDDGIGSLVFDEVDTGVSGRAAQKVAEKMADVARRKQVLCVTHLPQIAAMADTHFSVEKGEKKGRTFTNVTRLEREG
;
A
#
# COMPACT_ATOMS: atom_id res chain seq x y z
N ARG A 1 -4.22 -32.95 6.24
CA ARG A 1 -4.28 -31.84 5.24
C ARG A 1 -4.12 -30.48 5.92
N GLY A 2 -4.81 -30.18 7.02
CA GLY A 2 -4.71 -28.91 7.74
C GLY A 2 -3.29 -28.53 8.16
N ALA A 3 -2.53 -29.44 8.77
CA ALA A 3 -1.13 -29.19 9.16
C ALA A 3 -0.20 -28.89 7.97
N ALA A 4 -0.42 -29.51 6.81
CA ALA A 4 0.35 -29.22 5.61
C ALA A 4 0.06 -27.80 5.07
N LEU A 5 -1.22 -27.39 5.10
CA LEU A 5 -1.64 -26.02 4.73
C LEU A 5 -1.05 -24.99 5.69
N SER A 6 -1.12 -25.22 7.01
CA SER A 6 -0.53 -24.36 8.04
C SER A 6 0.98 -24.17 7.81
N LYS A 7 1.71 -25.24 7.55
CA LYS A 7 3.14 -25.17 7.25
C LYS A 7 3.43 -24.35 5.98
N ALA A 8 2.64 -24.52 4.92
CA ALA A 8 2.79 -23.78 3.69
C ALA A 8 2.50 -22.28 3.90
N ARG A 9 1.43 -21.94 4.63
CA ARG A 9 1.10 -20.56 4.99
C ARG A 9 2.20 -19.86 5.78
N LYS A 10 2.76 -20.53 6.80
CA LYS A 10 3.85 -19.96 7.61
C LYS A 10 5.08 -19.68 6.77
N LYS A 11 5.45 -20.60 5.86
CA LYS A 11 6.55 -20.38 4.93
C LYS A 11 6.30 -19.19 3.99
N ALA A 12 5.09 -19.08 3.43
CA ALA A 12 4.71 -17.96 2.57
C ALA A 12 4.68 -16.63 3.35
N ALA A 13 4.22 -16.66 4.61
CA ALA A 13 4.21 -15.50 5.49
C ALA A 13 5.62 -14.98 5.81
N ASP A 14 6.57 -15.87 6.07
CA ASP A 14 7.97 -15.49 6.30
C ASP A 14 8.58 -14.80 5.08
N ASP A 15 8.30 -15.28 3.88
CA ASP A 15 8.75 -14.67 2.63
C ASP A 15 8.08 -13.31 2.40
N LEU A 16 6.76 -13.26 2.51
CA LEU A 16 5.98 -12.02 2.40
C LEU A 16 6.47 -10.95 3.38
N GLN A 17 6.67 -11.32 4.65
CA GLN A 17 7.13 -10.40 5.68
C GLN A 17 8.50 -9.78 5.35
N LYS A 18 9.44 -10.59 4.88
CA LYS A 18 10.77 -10.11 4.46
C LYS A 18 10.68 -9.13 3.29
N ARG A 19 9.91 -9.48 2.26
CA ARG A 19 9.73 -8.67 1.06
C ARG A 19 9.03 -7.34 1.38
N VAL A 20 7.96 -7.38 2.17
CA VAL A 20 7.25 -6.16 2.61
C VAL A 20 8.15 -5.27 3.47
N GLN A 21 8.93 -5.86 4.39
CA GLN A 21 9.85 -5.09 5.22
C GLN A 21 10.93 -4.39 4.39
N GLU A 22 11.42 -5.03 3.33
CA GLU A 22 12.38 -4.41 2.42
C GLU A 22 11.76 -3.26 1.61
N GLU A 23 10.53 -3.44 1.10
CA GLU A 23 9.80 -2.37 0.42
C GLU A 23 9.57 -1.15 1.34
N LEU A 24 9.20 -1.39 2.61
CA LEU A 24 9.01 -0.33 3.60
C LEU A 24 10.31 0.45 3.87
N ARG A 25 11.46 -0.22 3.92
CA ARG A 25 12.76 0.46 4.04
C ARG A 25 13.04 1.36 2.84
N GLN A 26 12.74 0.87 1.63
CA GLN A 26 12.91 1.64 0.39
C GLN A 26 11.97 2.83 0.30
N LEU A 27 10.81 2.79 0.96
CA LEU A 27 9.86 3.91 1.09
C LEU A 27 10.20 4.89 2.24
N ASP A 28 11.42 4.79 2.79
CA ASP A 28 11.90 5.60 3.92
C ASP A 28 11.08 5.37 5.22
N MET A 29 10.61 4.15 5.42
CA MET A 29 9.86 3.71 6.59
C MET A 29 10.59 2.57 7.36
N PRO A 30 11.88 2.73 7.73
CA PRO A 30 12.69 1.63 8.28
C PRO A 30 12.27 1.19 9.69
N LYS A 31 11.50 2.03 10.39
CA LYS A 31 11.03 1.77 11.76
C LYS A 31 9.72 0.99 11.82
N VAL A 32 8.98 0.98 10.72
CA VAL A 32 7.73 0.24 10.62
C VAL A 32 8.02 -1.25 10.64
N GLN A 33 7.29 -1.97 11.47
CA GLN A 33 7.34 -3.43 11.53
C GLN A 33 6.07 -4.02 10.93
N PHE A 34 6.22 -5.00 10.07
CA PHE A 34 5.14 -5.78 9.49
C PHE A 34 5.30 -7.25 9.91
N VAL A 35 4.25 -7.82 10.50
CA VAL A 35 4.24 -9.19 11.02
C VAL A 35 2.98 -9.91 10.58
N THR A 36 3.11 -11.15 10.20
CA THR A 36 1.98 -12.06 9.99
C THR A 36 1.77 -12.89 11.25
N ASP A 37 0.65 -12.68 11.91
CA ASP A 37 0.27 -13.41 13.12
C ASP A 37 -0.62 -14.61 12.78
N PHE A 38 -0.42 -15.69 13.53
CA PHE A 38 -1.15 -16.96 13.37
C PHE A 38 -1.77 -17.35 14.70
N ALA A 39 -3.08 -17.22 14.81
CA ALA A 39 -3.87 -17.77 15.92
C ALA A 39 -4.51 -19.09 15.51
N PRO A 40 -4.79 -20.01 16.47
CA PRO A 40 -5.60 -21.19 16.19
C PRO A 40 -6.99 -20.80 15.68
N SER A 41 -7.53 -21.58 14.73
CA SER A 41 -8.91 -21.41 14.30
C SER A 41 -9.88 -21.63 15.48
N SER A 42 -10.96 -20.85 15.50
CA SER A 42 -12.04 -20.97 16.49
C SER A 42 -13.04 -22.08 16.17
N GLY A 43 -12.84 -22.81 15.07
CA GLY A 43 -13.68 -23.94 14.67
C GLY A 43 -13.57 -25.15 15.60
N GLN A 44 -14.46 -26.11 15.40
CA GLN A 44 -14.49 -27.35 16.18
C GLN A 44 -13.16 -28.11 16.00
N ASP A 45 -12.57 -28.58 17.10
CA ASP A 45 -11.23 -29.19 17.13
C ASP A 45 -10.09 -28.27 16.60
N GLY A 46 -10.23 -26.95 16.68
CA GLY A 46 -9.23 -26.00 16.22
C GLY A 46 -9.09 -25.92 14.70
N MET A 47 -10.15 -26.29 13.97
CA MET A 47 -10.19 -26.27 12.50
C MET A 47 -11.55 -25.79 11.99
N ASP A 48 -11.55 -25.04 10.90
CA ASP A 48 -12.73 -24.63 10.13
C ASP A 48 -12.56 -24.98 8.64
N ASP A 49 -13.47 -24.51 7.79
CA ASP A 49 -13.44 -24.72 6.35
C ASP A 49 -12.24 -24.02 5.67
N THR A 50 -11.62 -23.04 6.34
CA THR A 50 -10.39 -22.37 5.88
C THR A 50 -9.11 -23.00 6.40
N GLY A 51 -9.18 -23.90 7.39
CA GLY A 51 -8.05 -24.65 7.95
C GLY A 51 -7.86 -24.47 9.46
N MET A 52 -6.60 -24.61 9.92
CA MET A 52 -6.24 -24.58 11.35
C MET A 52 -5.82 -23.19 11.84
N ASP A 53 -5.59 -22.24 10.94
CA ASP A 53 -5.00 -20.94 11.27
C ASP A 53 -5.96 -19.80 10.97
N GLN A 54 -6.13 -18.90 11.94
CA GLN A 54 -6.57 -17.52 11.68
C GLN A 54 -5.34 -16.66 11.44
N VAL A 55 -5.26 -16.05 10.26
CA VAL A 55 -4.11 -15.24 9.85
C VAL A 55 -4.46 -13.76 9.91
N GLN A 56 -3.62 -12.97 10.56
CA GLN A 56 -3.79 -11.53 10.67
C GLN A 56 -2.49 -10.80 10.37
N PHE A 57 -2.58 -9.69 9.62
CA PHE A 57 -1.46 -8.79 9.44
C PHE A 57 -1.43 -7.75 10.54
N LEU A 58 -0.32 -7.71 11.25
CA LEU A 58 -0.07 -6.77 12.34
C LEU A 58 1.05 -5.81 11.93
N MET A 59 0.97 -4.60 12.45
CA MET A 59 2.00 -3.57 12.24
C MET A 59 2.25 -2.75 13.51
N SER A 60 3.45 -2.17 13.57
CA SER A 60 3.73 -1.01 14.42
C SER A 60 4.38 0.09 13.59
N ALA A 61 4.05 1.34 13.86
CA ALA A 61 4.63 2.50 13.16
C ALA A 61 6.06 2.79 13.61
N ASN A 62 6.41 2.45 14.86
CA ASN A 62 7.71 2.71 15.44
C ASN A 62 8.25 1.51 16.20
N LEU A 63 9.57 1.44 16.33
CA LEU A 63 10.23 0.44 17.15
C LEU A 63 9.79 0.57 18.63
N GLY A 64 9.41 -0.56 19.21
CA GLY A 64 8.98 -0.63 20.62
C GLY A 64 7.50 -0.33 20.84
N GLU A 65 6.75 0.06 19.83
CA GLU A 65 5.29 0.14 19.91
C GLU A 65 4.63 -1.24 19.75
N ALA A 66 3.48 -1.40 20.39
CA ALA A 66 2.71 -2.63 20.28
C ALA A 66 2.24 -2.86 18.83
N LEU A 67 2.38 -4.08 18.36
CA LEU A 67 1.81 -4.52 17.10
C LEU A 67 0.28 -4.44 17.15
N LYS A 68 -0.33 -3.87 16.14
CA LYS A 68 -1.79 -3.71 16.01
C LYS A 68 -2.23 -4.19 14.62
N PRO A 69 -3.49 -4.63 14.46
CA PRO A 69 -4.06 -4.88 13.15
C PRO A 69 -3.84 -3.71 12.20
N ILE A 70 -3.47 -3.98 10.96
CA ILE A 70 -3.11 -2.96 9.96
C ILE A 70 -4.19 -1.87 9.81
N GLN A 71 -5.47 -2.24 9.99
CA GLN A 71 -6.60 -1.31 9.93
C GLN A 71 -6.65 -0.30 11.08
N LYS A 72 -5.87 -0.56 12.17
CA LYS A 72 -5.84 0.27 13.38
C LYS A 72 -4.54 1.06 13.51
N VAL A 73 -3.65 0.95 12.53
CA VAL A 73 -2.36 1.62 12.49
C VAL A 73 -2.41 2.71 11.43
N ALA A 74 -1.83 3.85 11.78
CA ALA A 74 -1.38 4.84 10.83
C ALA A 74 -2.34 5.98 10.46
N SER A 75 -1.72 7.09 10.12
CA SER A 75 -2.30 8.19 9.36
C SER A 75 -2.60 7.76 7.93
N GLY A 76 -3.48 8.47 7.21
CA GLY A 76 -3.84 8.14 5.83
C GLY A 76 -2.62 7.95 4.92
N GLY A 77 -1.66 8.87 4.97
CA GLY A 77 -0.45 8.80 4.13
C GLY A 77 0.49 7.63 4.48
N GLU A 78 0.64 7.27 5.76
CA GLU A 78 1.42 6.09 6.14
C GLU A 78 0.74 4.81 5.65
N LEU A 79 -0.56 4.69 5.83
CA LEU A 79 -1.33 3.55 5.36
C LEU A 79 -1.25 3.42 3.83
N ALA A 80 -1.36 4.53 3.09
CA ALA A 80 -1.23 4.52 1.63
C ALA A 80 0.14 3.99 1.17
N ARG A 81 1.24 4.39 1.83
CA ARG A 81 2.59 3.87 1.53
C ARG A 81 2.77 2.40 1.92
N ILE A 82 2.18 1.97 3.03
CA ILE A 82 2.17 0.56 3.43
C ILE A 82 1.41 -0.27 2.38
N MET A 83 0.26 0.22 1.91
CA MET A 83 -0.49 -0.44 0.84
C MET A 83 0.27 -0.45 -0.48
N LEU A 84 1.03 0.60 -0.79
CA LEU A 84 1.93 0.61 -1.95
C LEU A 84 3.00 -0.48 -1.84
N ALA A 85 3.65 -0.63 -0.67
CA ALA A 85 4.62 -1.69 -0.42
C ALA A 85 4.00 -3.09 -0.60
N LEU A 86 2.84 -3.34 -0.01
CA LEU A 86 2.11 -4.60 -0.15
C LEU A 86 1.72 -4.87 -1.61
N LYS A 87 1.21 -3.88 -2.32
CA LYS A 87 0.81 -4.01 -3.73
C LYS A 87 2.01 -4.25 -4.64
N ASN A 88 3.17 -3.66 -4.35
CA ASN A 88 4.39 -3.94 -5.11
C ASN A 88 4.85 -5.40 -4.94
N VAL A 89 4.78 -5.93 -3.72
CA VAL A 89 5.13 -7.33 -3.43
C VAL A 89 4.15 -8.32 -4.07
N LEU A 90 2.85 -7.99 -4.10
CA LEU A 90 1.76 -8.86 -4.55
C LEU A 90 1.30 -8.59 -6.00
N ALA A 91 1.98 -7.69 -6.72
CA ALA A 91 1.53 -7.16 -8.01
C ALA A 91 1.22 -8.23 -9.07
N GLU A 92 1.82 -9.40 -9.00
CA GLU A 92 1.66 -10.47 -9.98
C GLU A 92 0.45 -11.36 -9.71
N ASP A 93 -0.01 -11.44 -8.45
CA ASP A 93 -0.91 -12.51 -8.00
C ASP A 93 -2.33 -12.03 -7.65
N ASP A 94 -2.59 -10.71 -7.55
CA ASP A 94 -3.85 -10.23 -6.97
C ASP A 94 -5.02 -10.02 -7.94
N GLY A 95 -4.80 -10.22 -9.24
CA GLY A 95 -5.84 -10.11 -10.28
C GLY A 95 -6.44 -8.70 -10.47
N ILE A 96 -5.96 -7.69 -9.73
CA ILE A 96 -6.46 -6.31 -9.77
C ILE A 96 -5.72 -5.54 -10.86
N GLY A 97 -6.46 -5.03 -11.85
CA GLY A 97 -5.89 -4.31 -12.99
C GLY A 97 -5.59 -2.83 -12.73
N SER A 98 -6.29 -2.17 -11.80
CA SER A 98 -6.16 -0.73 -11.53
C SER A 98 -6.03 -0.45 -10.05
N LEU A 99 -5.17 0.47 -9.69
CA LEU A 99 -4.94 0.94 -8.32
C LEU A 99 -5.11 2.45 -8.24
N VAL A 100 -5.74 2.92 -7.18
CA VAL A 100 -5.90 4.34 -6.89
C VAL A 100 -5.16 4.65 -5.58
N PHE A 101 -4.22 5.57 -5.62
CA PHE A 101 -3.50 6.08 -4.45
C PHE A 101 -3.91 7.51 -4.18
N ASP A 102 -4.47 7.73 -3.01
CA ASP A 102 -4.76 9.04 -2.45
C ASP A 102 -3.95 9.25 -1.17
N GLU A 103 -3.54 10.48 -0.91
CA GLU A 103 -2.72 10.88 0.25
C GLU A 103 -1.36 10.16 0.39
N VAL A 104 -0.87 9.44 -0.62
CA VAL A 104 0.40 8.69 -0.55
C VAL A 104 1.61 9.60 -0.29
N ASP A 105 1.50 10.87 -0.64
CA ASP A 105 2.49 11.93 -0.49
C ASP A 105 2.36 12.73 0.82
N THR A 106 1.35 12.45 1.64
CA THR A 106 1.16 13.13 2.92
C THR A 106 2.32 12.83 3.87
N GLY A 107 2.95 13.90 4.37
CA GLY A 107 4.07 13.81 5.32
C GLY A 107 5.40 13.36 4.72
N VAL A 108 5.54 13.34 3.39
CA VAL A 108 6.82 13.07 2.71
C VAL A 108 7.28 14.26 1.88
N SER A 109 8.58 14.35 1.68
CA SER A 109 9.20 15.39 0.86
C SER A 109 10.56 14.95 0.31
N GLY A 110 11.11 15.69 -0.63
CA GLY A 110 12.46 15.46 -1.14
C GLY A 110 12.68 14.01 -1.60
N ARG A 111 13.71 13.36 -1.03
CA ARG A 111 14.12 12.01 -1.42
C ARG A 111 13.05 10.94 -1.12
N ALA A 112 12.28 11.10 -0.06
CA ALA A 112 11.21 10.15 0.27
C ALA A 112 10.09 10.20 -0.79
N ALA A 113 9.71 11.39 -1.26
CA ALA A 113 8.74 11.56 -2.34
C ALA A 113 9.23 10.93 -3.66
N GLN A 114 10.53 11.09 -3.97
CA GLN A 114 11.14 10.45 -5.15
C GLN A 114 11.02 8.91 -5.07
N LYS A 115 11.31 8.32 -3.92
CA LYS A 115 11.19 6.87 -3.73
C LYS A 115 9.75 6.36 -3.85
N VAL A 116 8.77 7.12 -3.34
CA VAL A 116 7.34 6.81 -3.54
C VAL A 116 6.99 6.82 -5.02
N ALA A 117 7.46 7.84 -5.76
CA ALA A 117 7.24 7.96 -7.20
C ALA A 117 7.84 6.78 -7.99
N GLU A 118 9.08 6.40 -7.69
CA GLU A 118 9.77 5.25 -8.29
C GLU A 118 9.00 3.95 -8.05
N LYS A 119 8.53 3.72 -6.81
CA LYS A 119 7.73 2.53 -6.48
C LYS A 119 6.37 2.49 -7.18
N MET A 120 5.72 3.63 -7.32
CA MET A 120 4.48 3.70 -8.12
C MET A 120 4.74 3.43 -9.60
N ALA A 121 5.84 3.93 -10.16
CA ALA A 121 6.22 3.65 -11.54
C ALA A 121 6.50 2.15 -11.75
N ASP A 122 7.12 1.46 -10.79
CA ASP A 122 7.34 0.00 -10.86
C ASP A 122 6.02 -0.77 -10.89
N VAL A 123 5.04 -0.38 -10.07
CA VAL A 123 3.69 -0.96 -10.10
C VAL A 123 2.97 -0.63 -11.41
N ALA A 124 3.14 0.60 -11.93
CA ALA A 124 2.50 1.07 -13.16
C ALA A 124 2.95 0.32 -14.42
N ARG A 125 4.08 -0.37 -14.39
CA ARG A 125 4.52 -1.26 -15.49
C ARG A 125 3.59 -2.47 -15.71
N ARG A 126 2.80 -2.82 -14.69
CA ARG A 126 1.98 -4.04 -14.67
C ARG A 126 0.50 -3.75 -14.47
N LYS A 127 0.17 -2.58 -13.93
CA LYS A 127 -1.19 -2.18 -13.55
C LYS A 127 -1.44 -0.74 -13.93
N GLN A 128 -2.69 -0.37 -14.13
CA GLN A 128 -3.05 1.04 -14.21
C GLN A 128 -2.94 1.66 -12.81
N VAL A 129 -2.18 2.74 -12.69
CA VAL A 129 -2.04 3.49 -11.44
C VAL A 129 -2.62 4.89 -11.61
N LEU A 130 -3.57 5.25 -10.76
CA LEU A 130 -4.06 6.62 -10.61
C LEU A 130 -3.56 7.15 -9.27
N CYS A 131 -2.96 8.33 -9.27
CA CYS A 131 -2.45 8.95 -8.07
C CYS A 131 -2.97 10.39 -7.95
N VAL A 132 -3.52 10.72 -6.78
CA VAL A 132 -3.80 12.11 -6.41
C VAL A 132 -2.60 12.61 -5.62
N THR A 133 -1.94 13.66 -6.13
CA THR A 133 -0.71 14.20 -5.53
C THR A 133 -0.62 15.71 -5.70
N HIS A 134 0.02 16.36 -4.75
CA HIS A 134 0.41 17.76 -4.82
C HIS A 134 1.94 17.93 -4.98
N LEU A 135 2.69 16.82 -4.98
CA LEU A 135 4.15 16.85 -5.08
C LEU A 135 4.61 16.74 -6.54
N PRO A 136 5.37 17.72 -7.04
CA PRO A 136 5.87 17.70 -8.42
C PRO A 136 6.78 16.50 -8.71
N GLN A 137 7.50 15.97 -7.71
CA GLN A 137 8.36 14.79 -7.86
C GLN A 137 7.57 13.55 -8.22
N ILE A 138 6.36 13.39 -7.65
CA ILE A 138 5.47 12.28 -7.97
C ILE A 138 4.78 12.51 -9.31
N ALA A 139 4.27 13.71 -9.54
CA ALA A 139 3.64 14.07 -10.80
C ALA A 139 4.59 13.86 -11.99
N ALA A 140 5.86 14.25 -11.87
CA ALA A 140 6.85 14.12 -12.95
C ALA A 140 7.08 12.68 -13.45
N MET A 141 6.75 11.68 -12.65
CA MET A 141 6.90 10.25 -13.01
C MET A 141 5.67 9.69 -13.76
N ALA A 142 4.59 10.47 -13.87
CA ALA A 142 3.37 10.00 -14.53
C ALA A 142 3.46 10.12 -16.06
N ASP A 143 2.85 9.15 -16.77
CA ASP A 143 2.73 9.17 -18.24
C ASP A 143 1.63 10.12 -18.72
N THR A 144 0.62 10.35 -17.87
CA THR A 144 -0.54 11.21 -18.17
C THR A 144 -0.89 12.05 -16.96
N HIS A 145 -1.12 13.34 -17.18
CA HIS A 145 -1.41 14.30 -16.13
C HIS A 145 -2.80 14.89 -16.28
N PHE A 146 -3.47 15.08 -15.15
CA PHE A 146 -4.73 15.83 -15.05
C PHE A 146 -4.60 16.90 -13.98
N SER A 147 -4.99 18.13 -14.32
CA SER A 147 -5.19 19.20 -13.35
C SER A 147 -6.61 19.13 -12.81
N VAL A 148 -6.74 19.23 -11.49
CA VAL A 148 -8.03 19.28 -10.81
C VAL A 148 -8.16 20.63 -10.10
N GLU A 149 -9.09 21.44 -10.55
CA GLU A 149 -9.30 22.79 -10.05
C GLU A 149 -10.72 22.95 -9.52
N LYS A 150 -10.82 23.58 -8.34
CA LYS A 150 -12.12 24.00 -7.79
C LYS A 150 -12.39 25.45 -8.15
N GLY A 151 -13.56 25.72 -8.68
CA GLY A 151 -14.01 27.07 -9.01
C GLY A 151 -15.41 27.33 -8.45
N GLU A 152 -15.78 28.62 -8.39
CA GLU A 152 -17.13 29.05 -8.04
C GLU A 152 -17.78 29.75 -9.23
N LYS A 153 -19.03 29.37 -9.52
CA LYS A 153 -19.86 30.05 -10.52
C LYS A 153 -21.30 30.16 -9.99
N LYS A 154 -21.79 31.38 -9.92
CA LYS A 154 -23.15 31.69 -9.42
C LYS A 154 -23.45 31.12 -8.02
N GLY A 155 -22.49 31.20 -7.08
CA GLY A 155 -22.62 30.68 -5.71
C GLY A 155 -22.62 29.15 -5.59
N ARG A 156 -22.21 28.44 -6.63
CA ARG A 156 -22.03 26.97 -6.61
C ARG A 156 -20.58 26.62 -6.91
N THR A 157 -20.03 25.75 -6.09
CA THR A 157 -18.69 25.17 -6.33
C THR A 157 -18.78 24.11 -7.43
N PHE A 158 -17.84 24.13 -8.34
CA PHE A 158 -17.63 23.10 -9.36
C PHE A 158 -16.19 22.64 -9.35
N THR A 159 -15.99 21.40 -9.79
CA THR A 159 -14.65 20.83 -10.00
C THR A 159 -14.42 20.69 -11.50
N ASN A 160 -13.35 21.24 -12.00
CA ASN A 160 -12.90 21.09 -13.37
C ASN A 160 -11.72 20.11 -13.39
N VAL A 161 -11.73 19.19 -14.36
CA VAL A 161 -10.65 18.24 -14.59
C VAL A 161 -10.16 18.43 -16.03
N THR A 162 -8.91 18.81 -16.18
CA THR A 162 -8.30 19.08 -17.48
C THR A 162 -7.09 18.18 -17.69
N ARG A 163 -7.05 17.46 -18.79
CA ARG A 163 -5.84 16.73 -19.18
C ARG A 163 -4.79 17.73 -19.62
N LEU A 164 -3.59 17.62 -19.03
CA LEU A 164 -2.44 18.44 -19.40
C LEU A 164 -1.71 17.76 -20.56
N GLU A 165 -1.37 18.54 -21.57
CA GLU A 165 -0.51 18.10 -22.66
C GLU A 165 0.96 18.36 -22.28
N ARG A 166 1.86 17.50 -22.76
CA ARG A 166 3.29 17.78 -22.63
C ARG A 166 3.59 18.93 -23.58
N GLU A 167 3.91 20.08 -23.03
CA GLU A 167 4.63 21.08 -23.82
C GLU A 167 6.00 20.49 -24.16
N GLY A 168 6.32 20.46 -25.45
CA GLY A 168 7.52 19.84 -26.00
C GLY A 168 8.83 20.56 -25.62
#